data_df3956c897bfb08923f59813dd15ebdc
#
_entry.id   df3956c897bfb08923f59813dd15ebdc
#
_cell.length_a   1.000
_cell.length_b   1.000
_cell.length_c   1.000
_cell.angle_alpha   90.00
_cell.angle_beta   90.00
_cell.angle_gamma   90.00
#
_symmetry.space_group_name_H-M   'P 1'
#
loop_
_entity.id
_entity.type
_entity.pdbx_description
1 polymer ?
#
loop_
_entity_poly.entity_id
_entity_poly.type
_entity_poly.pdbx_seq_one_letter_code
_entity_poly.pdbx_strand_id
1 'polypeptide(L)'
;MRYIFCKAVFILSVGLLATPLSDSKIGIHLIGRYTQGAKEIILAGPKVIKVLDPQANSEMREAVRDYKSRYPKGIVVMRVWERTPEVHYSLQDDPAASADDFWQRVLEPAIEKLSVEERKMIDYLEGPNEGENTPTWESVDSARWFGRFWERLAGRIWKAGFRPCVGSIAVGNPPGTIEEIWAKLEAFLPALRSAKRYKGAWSYHTYSLEYSTDTNVEKWYSLRYRIFYEFLRKKHLDLVNLPIILTEGGIDKAGNPQTDGWQARGSKEKYQAWLEWFDKEMRKDKQVLGVTLFQIGNPEGWSSFDLEPIASWLGDYLKAVKAR
;
A
#
# COMPACT_ATOMS: atom_id res chain seq x y z
N MET A 1 0.79 8.20 -71.73
CA MET A 1 1.05 8.72 -70.36
C MET A 1 -0.11 8.35 -69.48
N ARG A 2 0.07 7.37 -68.55
CA ARG A 2 -0.93 6.99 -67.54
C ARG A 2 -0.50 7.57 -66.22
N TYR A 3 -1.25 8.50 -65.66
CA TYR A 3 -1.04 9.01 -64.30
C TYR A 3 -1.62 8.03 -63.28
N ILE A 4 -0.72 7.50 -62.40
CA ILE A 4 -1.10 6.69 -61.25
C ILE A 4 -1.29 7.66 -60.09
N PHE A 5 -2.53 7.86 -59.63
CA PHE A 5 -2.82 8.60 -58.39
C PHE A 5 -2.61 7.68 -57.21
N CYS A 6 -1.53 7.91 -56.46
CA CYS A 6 -1.29 7.29 -55.15
C CYS A 6 -2.17 7.98 -54.12
N LYS A 7 -3.23 7.33 -53.61
CA LYS A 7 -4.00 7.82 -52.48
C LYS A 7 -3.21 7.53 -51.21
N ALA A 8 -2.64 8.56 -50.57
CA ALA A 8 -2.09 8.45 -49.24
C ALA A 8 -3.24 8.31 -48.24
N VAL A 9 -3.35 7.16 -47.59
CA VAL A 9 -4.26 6.96 -46.45
C VAL A 9 -3.56 7.49 -45.20
N PHE A 10 -3.98 8.66 -44.73
CA PHE A 10 -3.60 9.17 -43.43
C PHE A 10 -4.35 8.39 -42.34
N ILE A 11 -3.67 7.46 -41.68
CA ILE A 11 -4.17 6.85 -40.45
C ILE A 11 -3.94 7.88 -39.34
N LEU A 12 -5.00 8.63 -38.97
CA LEU A 12 -5.01 9.38 -37.72
C LEU A 12 -4.98 8.39 -36.55
N SER A 13 -3.83 8.19 -35.97
CA SER A 13 -3.72 7.57 -34.66
C SER A 13 -4.30 8.56 -33.65
N VAL A 14 -5.56 8.37 -33.27
CA VAL A 14 -6.15 9.01 -32.10
C VAL A 14 -5.41 8.43 -30.90
N GLY A 15 -4.35 9.10 -30.47
CA GLY A 15 -3.72 8.78 -29.18
C GLY A 15 -4.79 8.92 -28.10
N LEU A 16 -5.21 7.82 -27.50
CA LEU A 16 -6.00 7.86 -26.28
C LEU A 16 -5.19 8.67 -25.26
N LEU A 17 -5.63 9.91 -24.99
CA LEU A 17 -5.08 10.68 -23.90
C LEU A 17 -5.34 9.91 -22.63
N ALA A 18 -4.26 9.47 -21.96
CA ALA A 18 -4.37 8.75 -20.70
C ALA A 18 -5.18 9.58 -19.72
N THR A 19 -6.24 9.01 -19.16
CA THR A 19 -7.08 9.70 -18.18
C THR A 19 -6.21 10.10 -16.99
N PRO A 20 -6.27 11.34 -16.51
CA PRO A 20 -5.43 11.80 -15.42
C PRO A 20 -5.82 11.08 -14.11
N LEU A 21 -4.83 10.73 -13.31
CA LEU A 21 -5.03 10.26 -11.94
C LEU A 21 -5.62 11.39 -11.08
N SER A 22 -6.38 11.02 -10.05
CA SER A 22 -6.83 11.97 -9.01
C SER A 22 -5.64 12.58 -8.27
N ASP A 23 -5.77 13.82 -7.77
CA ASP A 23 -4.79 14.41 -6.86
C ASP A 23 -4.97 13.99 -5.40
N SER A 24 -6.09 13.35 -5.09
CA SER A 24 -6.29 12.68 -3.80
C SER A 24 -5.18 11.66 -3.53
N LYS A 25 -4.86 11.48 -2.27
CA LYS A 25 -3.98 10.40 -1.79
C LYS A 25 -4.75 9.11 -1.51
N ILE A 26 -6.08 9.13 -1.60
CA ILE A 26 -6.92 7.96 -1.31
C ILE A 26 -6.93 7.01 -2.49
N GLY A 27 -6.74 5.74 -2.19
CA GLY A 27 -6.94 4.57 -3.03
C GLY A 27 -7.63 3.46 -2.25
N ILE A 28 -7.63 2.23 -2.76
CA ILE A 28 -8.35 1.10 -2.18
C ILE A 28 -7.49 -0.16 -2.08
N HIS A 29 -7.75 -0.97 -1.05
CA HIS A 29 -7.25 -2.32 -0.89
C HIS A 29 -8.33 -3.32 -1.37
N LEU A 30 -8.08 -3.98 -2.49
CA LEU A 30 -8.98 -4.98 -3.07
C LEU A 30 -8.67 -6.36 -2.50
N ILE A 31 -9.73 -7.04 -2.02
CA ILE A 31 -9.64 -8.40 -1.46
C ILE A 31 -10.80 -9.22 -2.02
N GLY A 32 -10.49 -10.36 -2.59
CA GLY A 32 -11.50 -11.36 -2.99
C GLY A 32 -12.21 -11.04 -4.30
N ARG A 33 -13.17 -10.10 -4.34
CA ARG A 33 -14.01 -9.83 -5.51
C ARG A 33 -13.73 -8.45 -6.14
N TYR A 34 -13.84 -8.37 -7.46
CA TYR A 34 -13.80 -7.12 -8.20
C TYR A 34 -15.23 -6.60 -8.42
N THR A 35 -15.79 -6.03 -7.35
CA THR A 35 -17.19 -5.59 -7.26
C THR A 35 -17.50 -4.37 -8.13
N GLN A 36 -18.79 -4.04 -8.27
CA GLN A 36 -19.22 -2.84 -8.99
C GLN A 36 -18.68 -1.57 -8.34
N GLY A 37 -18.71 -1.46 -7.01
CA GLY A 37 -18.13 -0.30 -6.32
C GLY A 37 -16.62 -0.18 -6.50
N ALA A 38 -15.88 -1.30 -6.50
CA ALA A 38 -14.46 -1.30 -6.81
C ALA A 38 -14.19 -0.77 -8.24
N LYS A 39 -15.01 -1.16 -9.22
CA LYS A 39 -14.93 -0.66 -10.61
C LYS A 39 -15.19 0.86 -10.68
N GLU A 40 -16.18 1.37 -9.96
CA GLU A 40 -16.48 2.81 -9.89
C GLU A 40 -15.31 3.61 -9.33
N ILE A 41 -14.68 3.12 -8.25
CA ILE A 41 -13.52 3.78 -7.65
C ILE A 41 -12.31 3.72 -8.60
N ILE A 42 -12.04 2.59 -9.24
CA ILE A 42 -10.96 2.47 -10.23
C ILE A 42 -11.17 3.43 -11.40
N LEU A 43 -12.39 3.56 -11.91
CA LEU A 43 -12.72 4.51 -12.98
C LEU A 43 -12.46 5.97 -12.60
N ALA A 44 -12.45 6.29 -11.32
CA ALA A 44 -12.16 7.63 -10.83
C ALA A 44 -10.65 7.96 -10.77
N GLY A 45 -9.77 6.98 -10.98
CA GLY A 45 -8.32 7.16 -11.09
C GLY A 45 -7.60 7.40 -9.77
N PRO A 46 -7.75 6.52 -8.76
CA PRO A 46 -6.94 6.61 -7.55
C PRO A 46 -5.45 6.50 -7.90
N LYS A 47 -4.56 7.17 -7.14
CA LYS A 47 -3.09 7.11 -7.38
C LYS A 47 -2.49 5.75 -7.06
N VAL A 48 -3.06 5.04 -6.12
CA VAL A 48 -2.57 3.75 -5.63
C VAL A 48 -3.73 2.79 -5.41
N ILE A 49 -3.52 1.53 -5.77
CA ILE A 49 -4.36 0.41 -5.34
C ILE A 49 -3.48 -0.67 -4.73
N LYS A 50 -4.03 -1.43 -3.79
CA LYS A 50 -3.41 -2.64 -3.26
C LYS A 50 -4.28 -3.84 -3.58
N VAL A 51 -3.66 -4.95 -3.94
CA VAL A 51 -4.35 -6.20 -4.24
C VAL A 51 -3.78 -7.33 -3.41
N LEU A 52 -4.69 -8.16 -2.86
CA LEU A 52 -4.33 -9.35 -2.10
C LEU A 52 -4.41 -10.60 -3.00
N ASP A 53 -3.35 -11.40 -3.00
CA ASP A 53 -3.28 -12.70 -3.68
C ASP A 53 -3.72 -12.72 -5.15
N PRO A 54 -3.27 -11.79 -6.02
CA PRO A 54 -3.66 -11.81 -7.43
C PRO A 54 -3.20 -13.09 -8.15
N GLN A 55 -2.14 -13.78 -7.67
CA GLN A 55 -1.68 -15.04 -8.22
C GLN A 55 -2.70 -16.18 -8.07
N ALA A 56 -3.55 -16.12 -7.04
CA ALA A 56 -4.59 -17.11 -6.75
C ALA A 56 -6.00 -16.66 -7.19
N ASN A 57 -6.17 -15.37 -7.53
CA ASN A 57 -7.48 -14.79 -7.78
C ASN A 57 -7.54 -14.06 -9.13
N SER A 58 -8.38 -14.56 -10.05
CA SER A 58 -8.55 -13.98 -11.39
C SER A 58 -9.20 -12.59 -11.37
N GLU A 59 -10.11 -12.32 -10.42
CA GLU A 59 -10.77 -11.01 -10.30
C GLU A 59 -9.76 -9.93 -9.84
N MET A 60 -8.82 -10.28 -8.97
CA MET A 60 -7.73 -9.37 -8.58
C MET A 60 -6.81 -9.08 -9.77
N ARG A 61 -6.52 -10.06 -10.63
CA ARG A 61 -5.78 -9.83 -11.89
C ARG A 61 -6.58 -8.95 -12.86
N GLU A 62 -7.90 -9.15 -12.97
CA GLU A 62 -8.76 -8.30 -13.77
C GLU A 62 -8.73 -6.85 -13.29
N ALA A 63 -8.87 -6.61 -11.98
CA ALA A 63 -8.79 -5.28 -11.40
C ALA A 63 -7.45 -4.58 -11.71
N VAL A 64 -6.33 -5.31 -11.61
CA VAL A 64 -4.99 -4.78 -11.96
C VAL A 64 -4.91 -4.42 -13.44
N ARG A 65 -5.38 -5.30 -14.33
CA ARG A 65 -5.40 -5.05 -15.80
C ARG A 65 -6.27 -3.85 -16.14
N ASP A 66 -7.49 -3.77 -15.59
CA ASP A 66 -8.39 -2.63 -15.81
C ASP A 66 -7.77 -1.33 -15.33
N TYR A 67 -7.22 -1.31 -14.12
CA TYR A 67 -6.55 -0.13 -13.57
C TYR A 67 -5.36 0.32 -14.43
N LYS A 68 -4.44 -0.59 -14.77
CA LYS A 68 -3.23 -0.26 -15.54
C LYS A 68 -3.51 0.12 -16.99
N SER A 69 -4.56 -0.43 -17.59
CA SER A 69 -4.97 -0.05 -18.96
C SER A 69 -5.41 1.42 -19.03
N ARG A 70 -6.07 1.92 -17.99
CA ARG A 70 -6.55 3.31 -17.88
C ARG A 70 -5.48 4.25 -17.35
N TYR A 71 -4.73 3.79 -16.36
CA TYR A 71 -3.76 4.56 -15.60
C TYR A 71 -2.39 3.87 -15.59
N PRO A 72 -1.63 3.91 -16.70
CA PRO A 72 -0.32 3.24 -16.77
C PRO A 72 0.67 3.72 -15.71
N LYS A 73 0.51 4.96 -15.24
CA LYS A 73 1.34 5.57 -14.17
C LYS A 73 0.79 5.34 -12.76
N GLY A 74 -0.41 4.78 -12.64
CA GLY A 74 -0.99 4.44 -11.35
C GLY A 74 -0.18 3.35 -10.65
N ILE A 75 -0.16 3.36 -9.32
CA ILE A 75 0.65 2.47 -8.50
C ILE A 75 -0.17 1.24 -8.10
N VAL A 76 0.39 0.06 -8.32
CA VAL A 76 -0.15 -1.21 -7.83
C VAL A 76 0.80 -1.80 -6.80
N VAL A 77 0.28 -2.03 -5.60
CA VAL A 77 0.96 -2.77 -4.52
C VAL A 77 0.37 -4.17 -4.44
N MET A 78 1.19 -5.19 -4.44
CA MET A 78 0.80 -6.59 -4.24
C MET A 78 1.22 -7.06 -2.87
N ARG A 79 0.32 -7.77 -2.17
CA ARG A 79 0.61 -8.58 -0.99
C ARG A 79 0.22 -10.03 -1.24
N VAL A 80 1.05 -10.96 -0.75
CA VAL A 80 0.77 -12.39 -0.75
C VAL A 80 0.43 -12.81 0.67
N TRP A 81 -0.75 -13.40 0.83
CA TRP A 81 -1.21 -13.97 2.10
C TRP A 81 -1.22 -15.50 2.09
N GLU A 82 -1.43 -16.10 0.91
CA GLU A 82 -1.73 -17.52 0.70
C GLU A 82 -0.88 -18.48 1.53
N ARG A 83 0.41 -18.21 1.74
CA ARG A 83 1.31 -19.08 2.51
C ARG A 83 2.00 -18.38 3.68
N THR A 84 1.71 -17.11 3.89
CA THR A 84 2.32 -16.33 4.97
C THR A 84 2.08 -16.92 6.36
N PRO A 85 0.89 -17.46 6.69
CA PRO A 85 0.67 -18.09 7.99
C PRO A 85 1.48 -19.38 8.26
N GLU A 86 2.10 -19.96 7.23
CA GLU A 86 2.88 -21.20 7.36
C GLU A 86 4.32 -20.98 7.81
N VAL A 87 4.78 -19.74 7.85
CA VAL A 87 6.16 -19.38 8.21
C VAL A 87 6.20 -18.68 9.57
N HIS A 88 7.18 -19.04 10.39
CA HIS A 88 7.39 -18.47 11.72
C HIS A 88 8.89 -18.31 11.97
N TYR A 89 9.29 -17.13 12.43
CA TYR A 89 10.68 -16.82 12.74
C TYR A 89 10.80 -16.23 14.14
N SER A 90 11.92 -16.48 14.77
CA SER A 90 12.25 -16.01 16.12
C SER A 90 13.54 -15.18 16.13
N LEU A 91 13.85 -14.55 17.25
CA LEU A 91 15.11 -13.80 17.41
C LEU A 91 16.36 -14.66 17.33
N GLN A 92 16.24 -15.99 17.51
CA GLN A 92 17.35 -16.95 17.41
C GLN A 92 17.67 -17.32 15.96
N ASP A 93 16.74 -17.07 15.03
CA ASP A 93 16.94 -17.37 13.62
C ASP A 93 17.78 -16.25 12.96
N ASP A 94 18.60 -16.64 11.98
CA ASP A 94 19.32 -15.64 11.18
C ASP A 94 18.35 -14.86 10.31
N PRO A 95 18.28 -13.53 10.42
CA PRO A 95 17.29 -12.72 9.70
C PRO A 95 17.45 -12.77 8.17
N ALA A 96 18.67 -12.94 7.66
CA ALA A 96 18.88 -13.03 6.22
C ALA A 96 18.45 -14.39 5.67
N ALA A 97 18.73 -15.48 6.41
CA ALA A 97 18.27 -16.82 6.07
C ALA A 97 16.73 -16.89 6.13
N SER A 98 16.12 -16.30 7.17
CA SER A 98 14.66 -16.20 7.31
C SER A 98 14.01 -15.44 6.16
N ALA A 99 14.63 -14.36 5.70
CA ALA A 99 14.16 -13.61 4.54
C ALA A 99 14.29 -14.42 3.23
N ASP A 100 15.33 -15.23 3.07
CA ASP A 100 15.47 -16.14 1.94
C ASP A 100 14.44 -17.27 1.98
N ASP A 101 14.16 -17.82 3.17
CA ASP A 101 13.09 -18.82 3.38
C ASP A 101 11.71 -18.24 3.07
N PHE A 102 11.40 -17.04 3.58
CA PHE A 102 10.14 -16.33 3.25
C PHE A 102 10.01 -16.09 1.73
N TRP A 103 11.09 -15.69 1.07
CA TRP A 103 11.12 -15.52 -0.37
C TRP A 103 10.77 -16.84 -1.08
N GLN A 104 11.48 -17.93 -0.77
CA GLN A 104 11.34 -19.22 -1.44
C GLN A 104 10.00 -19.90 -1.18
N ARG A 105 9.44 -19.74 0.03
CA ARG A 105 8.21 -20.44 0.41
C ARG A 105 6.93 -19.64 0.12
N VAL A 106 7.01 -18.31 0.13
CA VAL A 106 5.83 -17.43 0.03
C VAL A 106 5.82 -16.63 -1.26
N LEU A 107 6.84 -15.78 -1.49
CA LEU A 107 6.77 -14.79 -2.58
C LEU A 107 7.12 -15.38 -3.95
N GLU A 108 8.20 -16.15 -4.05
CA GLU A 108 8.66 -16.70 -5.33
C GLU A 108 7.61 -17.59 -6.00
N PRO A 109 6.98 -18.59 -5.29
CA PRO A 109 5.94 -19.40 -5.89
C PRO A 109 4.68 -18.61 -6.30
N ALA A 110 4.36 -17.54 -5.57
CA ALA A 110 3.24 -16.67 -5.92
C ALA A 110 3.53 -15.88 -7.19
N ILE A 111 4.74 -15.32 -7.30
CA ILE A 111 5.18 -14.57 -8.48
C ILE A 111 5.25 -15.47 -9.72
N GLU A 112 5.69 -16.71 -9.58
CA GLU A 112 5.79 -17.66 -10.68
C GLU A 112 4.43 -18.01 -11.31
N LYS A 113 3.34 -17.94 -10.54
CA LYS A 113 1.98 -18.14 -11.04
C LYS A 113 1.48 -16.97 -11.92
N LEU A 114 2.14 -15.81 -11.88
CA LEU A 114 1.78 -14.64 -12.69
C LEU A 114 2.50 -14.67 -14.05
N SER A 115 1.82 -14.31 -15.13
CA SER A 115 2.43 -14.10 -16.44
C SER A 115 3.42 -12.93 -16.41
N VAL A 116 4.29 -12.86 -17.42
CA VAL A 116 5.27 -11.76 -17.55
C VAL A 116 4.57 -10.40 -17.65
N GLU A 117 3.43 -10.35 -18.36
CA GLU A 117 2.62 -9.15 -18.52
C GLU A 117 1.99 -8.72 -17.20
N GLU A 118 1.45 -9.66 -16.42
CA GLU A 118 0.87 -9.38 -15.11
C GLU A 118 1.92 -8.88 -14.10
N ARG A 119 3.12 -9.48 -14.10
CA ARG A 119 4.25 -9.01 -13.27
C ARG A 119 4.61 -7.56 -13.57
N LYS A 120 4.62 -7.14 -14.85
CA LYS A 120 4.92 -5.75 -15.27
C LYS A 120 3.89 -4.74 -14.78
N MET A 121 2.67 -5.17 -14.46
CA MET A 121 1.61 -4.30 -13.95
C MET A 121 1.69 -4.06 -12.43
N ILE A 122 2.52 -4.81 -11.71
CA ILE A 122 2.73 -4.68 -10.28
C ILE A 122 3.96 -3.82 -10.05
N ASP A 123 3.80 -2.71 -9.32
CA ASP A 123 4.88 -1.76 -9.07
C ASP A 123 5.66 -2.09 -7.80
N TYR A 124 4.96 -2.49 -6.74
CA TYR A 124 5.53 -2.75 -5.44
C TYR A 124 5.08 -4.12 -4.91
N LEU A 125 5.98 -4.79 -4.22
CA LEU A 125 5.71 -6.04 -3.52
C LEU A 125 5.96 -5.86 -2.03
N GLU A 126 4.96 -6.20 -1.20
CA GLU A 126 5.08 -6.27 0.25
C GLU A 126 5.63 -7.64 0.70
N GLY A 127 6.03 -7.73 1.96
CA GLY A 127 6.42 -8.96 2.65
C GLY A 127 5.38 -9.35 3.71
N PRO A 128 5.82 -9.83 4.89
CA PRO A 128 4.91 -10.25 5.97
C PRO A 128 3.99 -9.10 6.40
N ASN A 129 2.69 -9.41 6.54
CA ASN A 129 1.71 -8.46 7.04
C ASN A 129 2.03 -8.09 8.48
N GLU A 130 2.19 -6.79 8.78
CA GLU A 130 2.43 -6.27 10.12
C GLU A 130 3.59 -6.94 10.88
N GLY A 131 4.48 -7.61 10.15
CA GLY A 131 5.52 -8.44 10.73
C GLY A 131 5.00 -9.74 11.36
N GLU A 132 3.81 -10.19 10.97
CA GLU A 132 3.20 -11.41 11.49
C GLU A 132 4.16 -12.58 11.43
N ASN A 133 4.23 -13.31 12.54
CA ASN A 133 5.14 -14.44 12.72
C ASN A 133 6.65 -14.10 12.59
N THR A 134 7.02 -12.83 12.78
CA THR A 134 8.41 -12.38 12.80
C THR A 134 8.69 -11.50 14.01
N PRO A 135 9.94 -11.46 14.54
CA PRO A 135 10.34 -10.41 15.49
C PRO A 135 10.18 -9.02 14.84
N THR A 136 9.58 -8.05 15.54
CA THR A 136 9.32 -6.71 14.97
C THR A 136 9.75 -5.56 15.87
N TRP A 137 8.87 -5.13 16.79
CA TRP A 137 8.98 -3.87 17.51
C TRP A 137 8.99 -4.02 19.03
N GLU A 138 9.06 -5.24 19.57
CA GLU A 138 9.03 -5.56 20.99
C GLU A 138 10.24 -4.94 21.71
N SER A 139 11.40 -4.95 21.04
CA SER A 139 12.66 -4.44 21.53
C SER A 139 13.49 -3.80 20.41
N VAL A 140 14.60 -3.16 20.75
CA VAL A 140 15.60 -2.68 19.78
C VAL A 140 16.22 -3.85 19.01
N ASP A 141 16.39 -5.01 19.67
CA ASP A 141 16.95 -6.20 19.03
C ASP A 141 15.98 -6.83 18.05
N SER A 142 14.69 -6.89 18.38
CA SER A 142 13.63 -7.29 17.44
C SER A 142 13.58 -6.36 16.23
N ALA A 143 13.62 -5.05 16.43
CA ALA A 143 13.65 -4.06 15.35
C ALA A 143 14.90 -4.19 14.48
N ARG A 144 16.05 -4.53 15.07
CA ARG A 144 17.30 -4.80 14.33
C ARG A 144 17.19 -6.08 13.50
N TRP A 145 16.61 -7.13 14.06
CA TRP A 145 16.35 -8.38 13.36
C TRP A 145 15.44 -8.11 12.15
N PHE A 146 14.33 -7.40 12.37
CA PHE A 146 13.37 -7.04 11.33
C PHE A 146 13.98 -6.15 10.24
N GLY A 147 14.84 -5.21 10.63
CA GLY A 147 15.59 -4.36 9.69
C GLY A 147 16.51 -5.16 8.76
N ARG A 148 17.21 -6.19 9.29
CA ARG A 148 18.07 -7.06 8.50
C ARG A 148 17.29 -8.06 7.65
N PHE A 149 16.19 -8.58 8.15
CA PHE A 149 15.27 -9.41 7.39
C PHE A 149 14.80 -8.64 6.14
N TRP A 150 14.32 -7.41 6.31
CA TRP A 150 13.87 -6.58 5.20
C TRP A 150 14.99 -6.12 4.28
N GLU A 151 16.18 -5.87 4.79
CA GLU A 151 17.36 -5.57 3.96
C GLU A 151 17.60 -6.70 2.94
N ARG A 152 17.54 -7.94 3.40
CA ARG A 152 17.72 -9.13 2.54
C ARG A 152 16.54 -9.34 1.60
N LEU A 153 15.31 -9.29 2.11
CA LEU A 153 14.10 -9.50 1.34
C LEU A 153 13.94 -8.45 0.22
N ALA A 154 14.22 -7.18 0.51
CA ALA A 154 14.18 -6.11 -0.48
C ALA A 154 15.12 -6.39 -1.67
N GLY A 155 16.28 -6.98 -1.42
CA GLY A 155 17.18 -7.41 -2.48
C GLY A 155 16.63 -8.55 -3.34
N ARG A 156 15.89 -9.48 -2.77
CA ARG A 156 15.20 -10.56 -3.50
C ARG A 156 14.07 -10.00 -4.36
N ILE A 157 13.22 -9.13 -3.78
CA ILE A 157 12.13 -8.46 -4.47
C ILE A 157 12.65 -7.66 -5.68
N TRP A 158 13.73 -6.89 -5.50
CA TRP A 158 14.33 -6.12 -6.58
C TRP A 158 14.89 -6.99 -7.71
N LYS A 159 15.56 -8.09 -7.37
CA LYS A 159 16.07 -9.06 -8.37
C LYS A 159 14.96 -9.71 -9.18
N ALA A 160 13.78 -9.87 -8.62
CA ALA A 160 12.60 -10.38 -9.31
C ALA A 160 11.89 -9.32 -10.17
N GLY A 161 12.38 -8.07 -10.20
CA GLY A 161 11.85 -7.00 -11.05
C GLY A 161 10.82 -6.08 -10.38
N PHE A 162 10.59 -6.21 -9.07
CA PHE A 162 9.65 -5.38 -8.32
C PHE A 162 10.37 -4.37 -7.43
N ARG A 163 9.69 -3.28 -7.08
CA ARG A 163 10.14 -2.36 -6.05
C ARG A 163 9.70 -2.87 -4.67
N PRO A 164 10.60 -2.96 -3.67
CA PRO A 164 10.21 -3.39 -2.33
C PRO A 164 9.36 -2.31 -1.62
N CYS A 165 8.27 -2.73 -0.97
CA CYS A 165 7.47 -1.91 -0.06
C CYS A 165 7.75 -2.42 1.36
N VAL A 166 8.72 -1.80 2.05
CA VAL A 166 9.31 -2.38 3.27
C VAL A 166 8.54 -2.03 4.53
N GLY A 167 8.42 -2.99 5.43
CA GLY A 167 7.88 -2.80 6.77
C GLY A 167 6.50 -3.39 6.95
N SER A 168 5.49 -2.95 6.19
CA SER A 168 4.08 -3.29 6.46
C SER A 168 3.74 -3.10 7.95
N ILE A 169 4.13 -1.93 8.48
CA ILE A 169 4.15 -1.67 9.93
C ILE A 169 2.73 -1.41 10.42
N ALA A 170 2.27 -2.18 11.40
CA ALA A 170 0.96 -2.00 12.01
C ALA A 170 0.80 -0.62 12.69
N VAL A 171 -0.43 -0.12 12.73
CA VAL A 171 -0.77 1.09 13.47
C VAL A 171 -0.29 1.01 14.93
N GLY A 172 0.18 2.12 15.49
CA GLY A 172 0.72 2.15 16.87
C GLY A 172 2.17 1.68 17.01
N ASN A 173 2.76 1.09 15.97
CA ASN A 173 4.16 0.62 15.99
C ASN A 173 5.13 1.62 15.32
N PRO A 174 6.42 1.64 15.75
CA PRO A 174 6.95 1.04 17.00
C PRO A 174 6.30 1.65 18.26
N PRO A 175 6.04 0.85 19.33
CA PRO A 175 5.48 1.38 20.57
C PRO A 175 6.54 2.05 21.44
N GLY A 176 6.10 2.93 22.37
CA GLY A 176 6.95 3.58 23.38
C GLY A 176 6.97 5.10 23.31
N THR A 177 7.87 5.70 24.07
CA THR A 177 8.19 7.14 24.02
C THR A 177 8.84 7.50 22.67
N ILE A 178 8.96 8.78 22.37
CA ILE A 178 9.63 9.24 21.13
C ILE A 178 11.06 8.71 21.05
N GLU A 179 11.78 8.69 22.16
CA GLU A 179 13.16 8.19 22.26
C GLU A 179 13.23 6.69 21.97
N GLU A 180 12.33 5.91 22.53
CA GLU A 180 12.23 4.45 22.28
C GLU A 180 11.83 4.15 20.84
N ILE A 181 10.87 4.89 20.28
CA ILE A 181 10.49 4.79 18.87
C ILE A 181 11.70 5.06 17.98
N TRP A 182 12.44 6.14 18.25
CA TRP A 182 13.62 6.51 17.44
C TRP A 182 14.75 5.49 17.58
N ALA A 183 14.97 4.91 18.76
CA ALA A 183 15.94 3.83 18.94
C ALA A 183 15.59 2.58 18.11
N LYS A 184 14.32 2.22 18.04
CA LYS A 184 13.83 1.11 17.21
C LYS A 184 13.92 1.44 15.72
N LEU A 185 13.60 2.67 15.30
CA LEU A 185 13.75 3.14 13.92
C LEU A 185 15.22 3.17 13.48
N GLU A 186 16.14 3.55 14.37
CA GLU A 186 17.59 3.47 14.12
C GLU A 186 18.04 2.03 13.85
N ALA A 187 17.51 1.07 14.62
CA ALA A 187 17.78 -0.35 14.40
C ALA A 187 17.19 -0.89 13.09
N PHE A 188 16.11 -0.27 12.59
CA PHE A 188 15.44 -0.64 11.33
C PHE A 188 16.05 0.01 10.07
N LEU A 189 17.02 0.90 10.21
CA LEU A 189 17.64 1.62 9.07
C LEU A 189 18.16 0.74 7.92
N PRO A 190 18.67 -0.50 8.14
CA PRO A 190 19.07 -1.36 7.03
C PRO A 190 17.94 -1.59 6.02
N ALA A 191 16.71 -1.77 6.48
CA ALA A 191 15.51 -1.88 5.62
C ALA A 191 15.26 -0.60 4.82
N LEU A 192 15.32 0.57 5.46
CA LEU A 192 15.06 1.86 4.79
C LEU A 192 16.13 2.21 3.76
N ARG A 193 17.39 1.90 4.05
CA ARG A 193 18.51 2.08 3.11
C ARG A 193 18.38 1.15 1.91
N SER A 194 17.91 -0.09 2.12
CA SER A 194 17.64 -1.01 1.02
C SER A 194 16.44 -0.56 0.18
N ALA A 195 15.37 -0.07 0.80
CA ALA A 195 14.25 0.54 0.08
C ALA A 195 14.74 1.69 -0.83
N LYS A 196 15.53 2.63 -0.30
CA LYS A 196 16.12 3.71 -1.10
C LYS A 196 16.99 3.17 -2.24
N ARG A 197 17.87 2.20 -1.96
CA ARG A 197 18.76 1.58 -2.97
C ARG A 197 17.99 0.97 -4.13
N TYR A 198 16.89 0.32 -3.84
CA TYR A 198 16.07 -0.43 -4.80
C TYR A 198 14.83 0.35 -5.27
N LYS A 199 14.83 1.69 -5.15
CA LYS A 199 13.73 2.58 -5.58
C LYS A 199 12.38 2.15 -5.00
N GLY A 200 12.40 1.56 -3.83
CA GLY A 200 11.26 1.09 -3.08
C GLY A 200 10.58 2.20 -2.29
N ALA A 201 9.66 1.81 -1.43
CA ALA A 201 8.93 2.67 -0.53
C ALA A 201 8.89 2.07 0.88
N TRP A 202 8.59 2.92 1.87
CA TRP A 202 8.20 2.48 3.20
C TRP A 202 6.71 2.11 3.20
N SER A 203 6.31 1.07 3.94
CA SER A 203 4.92 0.64 4.10
C SER A 203 4.49 0.78 5.56
N TYR A 204 3.35 1.42 5.76
CA TYR A 204 2.74 1.61 7.08
C TYR A 204 1.23 1.47 7.00
N HIS A 205 0.60 0.84 8.00
CA HIS A 205 -0.85 0.78 8.17
C HIS A 205 -1.32 1.94 9.04
N THR A 206 -2.26 2.71 8.52
CA THR A 206 -2.60 4.04 9.01
C THR A 206 -4.08 4.11 9.38
N TYR A 207 -4.43 3.58 10.55
CA TYR A 207 -5.80 3.60 11.03
C TYR A 207 -6.00 4.68 12.10
N SER A 208 -7.20 5.29 12.12
CA SER A 208 -7.71 6.05 13.25
C SER A 208 -8.62 5.17 14.10
N LEU A 209 -8.58 5.33 15.42
CA LEU A 209 -9.40 4.53 16.33
C LEU A 209 -10.84 5.04 16.42
N GLU A 210 -11.07 6.37 16.33
CA GLU A 210 -12.37 6.98 16.69
C GLU A 210 -12.74 8.20 15.83
N TYR A 211 -12.31 8.31 14.57
CA TYR A 211 -12.62 9.45 13.71
C TYR A 211 -12.09 10.80 14.21
N SER A 212 -11.05 10.81 15.02
CA SER A 212 -10.45 12.08 15.45
C SER A 212 -9.92 12.87 14.24
N THR A 213 -10.10 14.18 14.28
CA THR A 213 -9.48 15.15 13.35
C THR A 213 -8.46 16.04 14.06
N ASP A 214 -8.16 15.76 15.32
CA ASP A 214 -7.07 16.41 16.05
C ASP A 214 -5.73 15.79 15.65
N THR A 215 -4.89 16.57 14.98
CA THR A 215 -3.56 16.13 14.55
C THR A 215 -2.63 15.74 15.68
N ASN A 216 -2.84 16.24 16.91
CA ASN A 216 -2.07 15.84 18.09
C ASN A 216 -2.44 14.44 18.58
N VAL A 217 -3.70 14.04 18.40
CA VAL A 217 -4.17 12.67 18.63
C VAL A 217 -3.70 11.77 17.51
N GLU A 218 -4.03 12.14 16.26
CA GLU A 218 -3.80 11.32 15.09
C GLU A 218 -2.31 11.12 14.74
N LYS A 219 -1.40 11.95 15.27
CA LYS A 219 0.04 11.70 15.16
C LYS A 219 0.49 10.39 15.82
N TRP A 220 -0.34 9.80 16.68
CA TRP A 220 -0.09 8.50 17.31
C TRP A 220 -0.76 7.34 16.56
N TYR A 221 -1.64 7.64 15.60
CA TYR A 221 -2.47 6.70 14.85
C TYR A 221 -2.35 6.94 13.32
N SER A 222 -3.34 7.57 12.72
CA SER A 222 -3.40 7.74 11.25
C SER A 222 -2.30 8.64 10.66
N LEU A 223 -1.72 9.54 11.44
CA LEU A 223 -0.62 10.42 11.01
C LEU A 223 0.73 10.04 11.63
N ARG A 224 0.85 8.83 12.21
CA ARG A 224 2.05 8.40 12.92
C ARG A 224 3.32 8.37 12.05
N TYR A 225 3.20 8.15 10.78
CA TYR A 225 4.31 8.23 9.84
C TYR A 225 5.06 9.58 9.91
N ARG A 226 4.42 10.66 10.41
CA ARG A 226 5.07 11.97 10.61
C ARG A 226 6.16 11.91 11.66
N ILE A 227 6.02 11.07 12.71
CA ILE A 227 7.07 10.79 13.71
C ILE A 227 8.29 10.16 13.05
N PHE A 228 8.07 9.26 12.08
CA PHE A 228 9.14 8.61 11.34
C PHE A 228 9.93 9.62 10.50
N TYR A 229 9.24 10.51 9.79
CA TYR A 229 9.89 11.55 9.01
C TYR A 229 10.52 12.66 9.89
N GLU A 230 10.02 12.87 11.08
CA GLU A 230 10.70 13.73 12.08
C GLU A 230 12.05 13.13 12.50
N PHE A 231 12.09 11.82 12.79
CA PHE A 231 13.32 11.08 13.02
C PHE A 231 14.29 11.20 11.85
N LEU A 232 13.84 10.95 10.62
CA LEU A 232 14.69 11.03 9.44
C LEU A 232 15.23 12.45 9.22
N ARG A 233 14.41 13.48 9.41
CA ARG A 233 14.86 14.88 9.29
C ARG A 233 15.93 15.24 10.32
N LYS A 234 15.86 14.69 11.51
CA LYS A 234 16.82 14.99 12.59
C LYS A 234 18.10 14.15 12.51
N LYS A 235 18.03 12.93 12.04
CA LYS A 235 19.12 11.96 12.14
C LYS A 235 19.65 11.45 10.78
N HIS A 236 18.82 11.38 9.76
CA HIS A 236 19.11 10.71 8.48
C HIS A 236 18.58 11.49 7.28
N LEU A 237 19.12 12.68 7.03
CA LEU A 237 18.71 13.57 5.95
C LEU A 237 18.77 12.91 4.56
N ASP A 238 19.65 11.95 4.39
CA ASP A 238 19.76 11.18 3.14
C ASP A 238 18.53 10.29 2.85
N LEU A 239 17.70 10.00 3.86
CA LEU A 239 16.47 9.19 3.78
C LEU A 239 15.19 10.02 3.82
N VAL A 240 15.26 11.33 4.04
CA VAL A 240 14.07 12.18 4.23
C VAL A 240 13.11 12.19 3.04
N ASN A 241 13.60 11.89 1.83
CA ASN A 241 12.81 11.82 0.61
C ASN A 241 12.40 10.38 0.24
N LEU A 242 12.67 9.38 1.10
CA LEU A 242 12.18 8.03 0.86
C LEU A 242 10.64 8.05 0.82
N PRO A 243 9.99 7.59 -0.27
CA PRO A 243 8.54 7.60 -0.32
C PRO A 243 7.92 6.60 0.67
N ILE A 244 6.69 6.89 1.10
CA ILE A 244 5.87 5.99 1.89
C ILE A 244 4.55 5.73 1.17
N ILE A 245 4.09 4.48 1.21
CA ILE A 245 2.74 4.08 0.84
C ILE A 245 2.05 3.63 2.14
N LEU A 246 0.91 4.22 2.42
CA LEU A 246 0.07 3.83 3.54
C LEU A 246 -0.79 2.65 3.04
N THR A 247 -0.24 1.46 3.11
CA THR A 247 -0.75 0.28 2.41
C THR A 247 -2.01 -0.34 3.01
N GLU A 248 -2.43 0.16 4.16
CA GLU A 248 -3.77 0.02 4.73
C GLU A 248 -4.14 1.27 5.51
N GLY A 249 -5.43 1.60 5.56
CA GLY A 249 -5.91 2.71 6.35
C GLY A 249 -7.43 2.78 6.43
N GLY A 250 -7.90 3.66 7.28
CA GLY A 250 -9.33 3.85 7.55
C GLY A 250 -9.62 3.98 9.03
N ILE A 251 -10.73 3.42 9.46
CA ILE A 251 -11.11 3.33 10.87
C ILE A 251 -10.98 1.89 11.32
N ASP A 252 -10.22 1.67 12.38
CA ASP A 252 -10.07 0.38 13.04
C ASP A 252 -9.78 0.58 14.53
N LYS A 253 -10.60 -0.02 15.38
CA LYS A 253 -10.43 0.05 16.84
C LYS A 253 -9.42 -0.99 17.36
N ALA A 254 -9.59 -2.25 16.93
CA ALA A 254 -8.81 -3.38 17.45
C ALA A 254 -8.78 -4.60 16.51
N GLY A 255 -9.12 -4.44 15.22
CA GLY A 255 -8.99 -5.50 14.21
C GLY A 255 -10.12 -6.52 14.15
N ASN A 256 -11.23 -6.34 14.89
CA ASN A 256 -12.36 -7.25 14.74
C ASN A 256 -13.12 -6.97 13.44
N PRO A 257 -13.25 -7.97 12.54
CA PRO A 257 -13.84 -7.78 11.21
C PRO A 257 -15.30 -7.28 11.20
N GLN A 258 -16.08 -7.59 12.23
CA GLN A 258 -17.50 -7.28 12.29
C GLN A 258 -17.80 -6.01 13.09
N THR A 259 -16.93 -5.58 14.02
CA THR A 259 -17.25 -4.55 15.02
C THR A 259 -16.32 -3.35 15.04
N ASP A 260 -15.13 -3.44 14.45
CA ASP A 260 -14.09 -2.44 14.66
C ASP A 260 -13.85 -1.50 13.47
N GLY A 261 -14.40 -1.84 12.30
CA GLY A 261 -14.33 -0.99 11.11
C GLY A 261 -15.34 0.16 11.12
N TRP A 262 -15.22 1.03 10.14
CA TRP A 262 -15.94 2.28 10.02
C TRP A 262 -17.48 2.13 10.07
N GLN A 263 -18.05 1.06 9.50
CA GLN A 263 -19.50 0.85 9.45
C GLN A 263 -20.11 0.56 10.83
N ALA A 264 -19.37 -0.14 11.68
CA ALA A 264 -19.80 -0.44 13.05
C ALA A 264 -19.52 0.71 14.03
N ARG A 265 -18.66 1.66 13.66
CA ARG A 265 -18.16 2.72 14.54
C ARG A 265 -18.76 4.09 14.24
N GLY A 266 -19.44 4.27 13.11
CA GLY A 266 -20.02 5.55 12.73
C GLY A 266 -20.96 5.48 11.54
N SER A 267 -21.49 6.64 11.13
CA SER A 267 -22.31 6.75 9.92
C SER A 267 -21.42 6.92 8.66
N LYS A 268 -22.03 6.76 7.49
CA LYS A 268 -21.40 7.05 6.20
C LYS A 268 -20.88 8.49 6.14
N GLU A 269 -21.69 9.43 6.53
CA GLU A 269 -21.39 10.88 6.51
C GLU A 269 -20.21 11.19 7.43
N LYS A 270 -20.16 10.56 8.61
CA LYS A 270 -19.02 10.72 9.52
C LYS A 270 -17.73 10.19 8.91
N TYR A 271 -17.79 9.03 8.25
CA TYR A 271 -16.61 8.46 7.58
C TYR A 271 -16.17 9.30 6.38
N GLN A 272 -17.11 9.76 5.56
CA GLN A 272 -16.84 10.63 4.42
C GLN A 272 -16.14 11.92 4.88
N ALA A 273 -16.67 12.59 5.90
CA ALA A 273 -16.06 13.81 6.45
C ALA A 273 -14.66 13.56 7.01
N TRP A 274 -14.45 12.41 7.67
CA TRP A 274 -13.13 12.03 8.16
C TRP A 274 -12.16 11.74 7.00
N LEU A 275 -12.58 11.06 5.94
CA LEU A 275 -11.76 10.80 4.76
C LEU A 275 -11.35 12.08 4.04
N GLU A 276 -12.24 13.08 3.93
CA GLU A 276 -11.91 14.39 3.36
C GLU A 276 -10.83 15.11 4.18
N TRP A 277 -10.96 15.08 5.51
CA TRP A 277 -9.95 15.64 6.42
C TRP A 277 -8.62 14.88 6.27
N PHE A 278 -8.66 13.56 6.27
CA PHE A 278 -7.47 12.70 6.20
C PHE A 278 -6.71 12.88 4.87
N ASP A 279 -7.43 12.92 3.75
CA ASP A 279 -6.82 13.22 2.45
C ASP A 279 -6.15 14.60 2.43
N LYS A 280 -6.84 15.61 2.97
CA LYS A 280 -6.30 16.97 3.09
C LYS A 280 -5.01 16.99 3.92
N GLU A 281 -4.94 16.23 5.00
CA GLU A 281 -3.72 16.10 5.81
C GLU A 281 -2.60 15.39 5.04
N MET A 282 -2.88 14.25 4.41
CA MET A 282 -1.87 13.50 3.64
C MET A 282 -1.33 14.30 2.44
N ARG A 283 -2.15 15.13 1.81
CA ARG A 283 -1.73 15.96 0.68
C ARG A 283 -0.69 17.02 1.04
N LYS A 284 -0.56 17.37 2.32
CA LYS A 284 0.52 18.24 2.81
C LYS A 284 1.89 17.54 2.80
N ASP A 285 1.90 16.21 2.83
CA ASP A 285 3.10 15.38 3.00
C ASP A 285 3.53 14.81 1.63
N LYS A 286 4.55 15.44 1.01
CA LYS A 286 5.01 15.10 -0.36
C LYS A 286 5.50 13.66 -0.51
N GLN A 287 6.08 13.10 0.54
CA GLN A 287 6.61 11.74 0.57
C GLN A 287 5.53 10.66 0.61
N VAL A 288 4.29 10.98 0.99
CA VAL A 288 3.16 10.05 0.94
C VAL A 288 2.72 9.89 -0.52
N LEU A 289 2.88 8.69 -1.08
CA LEU A 289 2.41 8.37 -2.43
C LEU A 289 0.90 8.18 -2.47
N GLY A 290 0.33 7.59 -1.43
CA GLY A 290 -1.10 7.41 -1.23
C GLY A 290 -1.40 6.46 -0.08
N VAL A 291 -2.69 6.30 0.23
CA VAL A 291 -3.24 5.32 1.16
C VAL A 291 -4.14 4.36 0.41
N THR A 292 -4.16 3.09 0.79
CA THR A 292 -5.18 2.13 0.34
C THR A 292 -6.12 1.81 1.48
N LEU A 293 -7.36 2.32 1.38
CA LEU A 293 -8.37 2.09 2.40
C LEU A 293 -8.72 0.60 2.48
N PHE A 294 -8.70 0.06 3.66
CA PHE A 294 -9.11 -1.31 3.94
C PHE A 294 -10.63 -1.37 4.14
N GLN A 295 -11.42 -2.14 3.44
CA GLN A 295 -11.15 -2.92 2.24
C GLN A 295 -12.40 -2.90 1.33
N ILE A 296 -12.28 -3.41 0.09
CA ILE A 296 -13.43 -3.64 -0.80
C ILE A 296 -13.31 -5.02 -1.46
N GLY A 297 -14.45 -5.74 -1.56
CA GLY A 297 -14.56 -7.02 -2.25
C GLY A 297 -14.62 -8.25 -1.34
N ASN A 298 -14.51 -8.11 -0.01
CA ASN A 298 -14.66 -9.22 0.94
C ASN A 298 -15.58 -8.87 2.13
N PRO A 299 -16.88 -8.56 1.87
CA PRO A 299 -17.80 -8.20 2.94
C PRO A 299 -18.09 -9.34 3.91
N GLU A 300 -17.99 -10.61 3.48
CA GLU A 300 -18.18 -11.75 4.35
C GLU A 300 -17.08 -11.89 5.41
N GLY A 301 -15.84 -11.60 5.02
CA GLY A 301 -14.69 -11.68 5.92
C GLY A 301 -14.52 -10.44 6.78
N TRP A 302 -14.82 -9.25 6.23
CA TRP A 302 -14.50 -7.95 6.84
C TRP A 302 -15.67 -6.96 6.70
N SER A 303 -16.86 -7.33 7.17
CA SER A 303 -18.12 -6.60 6.95
C SER A 303 -18.07 -5.15 7.43
N SER A 304 -17.49 -4.88 8.60
CA SER A 304 -17.47 -3.52 9.15
C SER A 304 -16.50 -2.57 8.45
N PHE A 305 -15.61 -3.11 7.62
CA PHE A 305 -14.63 -2.33 6.85
C PHE A 305 -15.02 -2.12 5.38
N ASP A 306 -16.03 -2.84 4.88
CA ASP A 306 -16.38 -2.84 3.47
C ASP A 306 -16.72 -1.44 2.94
N LEU A 307 -16.06 -1.04 1.86
CA LEU A 307 -16.21 0.28 1.24
C LEU A 307 -17.36 0.35 0.24
N GLU A 308 -17.97 -0.77 -0.13
CA GLU A 308 -19.06 -0.82 -1.12
C GLU A 308 -20.16 0.22 -0.84
N PRO A 309 -20.62 0.42 0.43
CA PRO A 309 -21.68 1.40 0.73
C PRO A 309 -21.31 2.87 0.44
N ILE A 310 -20.04 3.20 0.30
CA ILE A 310 -19.55 4.57 -0.01
C ILE A 310 -18.83 4.66 -1.35
N ALA A 311 -18.82 3.59 -2.15
CA ALA A 311 -18.01 3.52 -3.36
C ALA A 311 -18.34 4.62 -4.38
N SER A 312 -19.63 4.88 -4.61
CA SER A 312 -20.07 5.94 -5.53
C SER A 312 -19.61 7.32 -5.06
N TRP A 313 -19.81 7.64 -3.77
CA TRP A 313 -19.32 8.89 -3.19
C TRP A 313 -17.79 9.00 -3.32
N LEU A 314 -17.07 7.93 -3.01
CA LEU A 314 -15.60 7.94 -3.10
C LEU A 314 -15.12 8.15 -4.55
N GLY A 315 -15.79 7.52 -5.52
CA GLY A 315 -15.53 7.74 -6.94
C GLY A 315 -15.72 9.20 -7.35
N ASP A 316 -16.80 9.84 -6.91
CA ASP A 316 -17.08 11.24 -7.21
C ASP A 316 -16.10 12.18 -6.48
N TYR A 317 -15.74 11.89 -5.23
CA TYR A 317 -14.71 12.62 -4.49
C TYR A 317 -13.36 12.59 -5.22
N LEU A 318 -12.90 11.42 -5.65
CA LEU A 318 -11.65 11.25 -6.38
C LEU A 318 -11.64 12.05 -7.70
N LYS A 319 -12.76 12.09 -8.42
CA LYS A 319 -12.91 12.91 -9.65
C LYS A 319 -12.89 14.40 -9.36
N ALA A 320 -13.48 14.83 -8.24
CA ALA A 320 -13.53 16.24 -7.83
C ALA A 320 -12.15 16.77 -7.38
N VAL A 321 -11.33 15.92 -6.76
CA VAL A 321 -9.95 16.25 -6.33
C VAL A 321 -8.99 16.02 -7.50
N LYS A 322 -9.15 16.83 -8.57
CA LYS A 322 -8.20 16.88 -9.70
C LYS A 322 -7.27 18.07 -9.54
N ALA A 323 -6.08 18.00 -10.20
CA ALA A 323 -5.15 19.10 -10.26
C ALA A 323 -5.89 20.36 -10.77
N ARG A 324 -5.78 21.43 -10.00
CA ARG A 324 -6.17 22.78 -10.45
C ARG A 324 -5.08 23.35 -11.32
#